data_d5854e914999839fdd7b47b3cd8128ce
#
_entry.id   d5854e914999839fdd7b47b3cd8128ce
#
_cell.length_a   1.000
_cell.length_b   1.000
_cell.length_c   1.000
_cell.angle_alpha   90.00
_cell.angle_beta   90.00
_cell.angle_gamma   90.00
#
_symmetry.space_group_name_H-M   'P 1'
#
loop_
_entity.id
_entity.type
_entity.pdbx_description
1 polymer ?
#
loop_
_entity_poly.entity_id
_entity_poly.type
_entity_poly.pdbx_seq_one_letter_code
_entity_poly.pdbx_strand_id
1 'polypeptide(L)'
;RFFEKKKALMYGLLILSSVIFVYFGSKVQYEENIAKLLPQTSVASESGLAFGNLRVKDKIFIQLTSAEDEPIAPETLAEYCDELVERLLEKDTATHYIANILHQIDDDLIINGLDYALTHVPSFVDASCYERFDSLLTLEAIDKQMALNYEIVMADDEGNKTAMVSQDPAALRMAMLGQGLSLTKGAGGFTMIDGHLFVPDSTVALAFMAPNFSSFDSKSGTLLIDFLEEEIKHFKAEHPEV
;
A
#
# COMPACT_ATOMS: atom_id res chain seq x y z
N ARG A 1 14.99 43.37 -51.46
CA ARG A 1 15.13 44.85 -51.77
C ARG A 1 14.25 45.74 -50.87
N PHE A 2 13.08 45.36 -50.38
CA PHE A 2 12.23 46.17 -49.48
C PHE A 2 12.90 46.36 -48.11
N PHE A 3 13.39 45.29 -47.51
CA PHE A 3 14.02 45.28 -46.19
C PHE A 3 15.44 45.91 -46.18
N GLU A 4 16.16 45.87 -47.31
CA GLU A 4 17.44 46.55 -47.47
C GLU A 4 17.33 48.07 -47.29
N LYS A 5 16.21 48.66 -47.74
CA LYS A 5 15.94 50.10 -47.62
C LYS A 5 15.33 50.52 -46.29
N LYS A 6 14.74 49.56 -45.55
CA LYS A 6 14.07 49.83 -44.26
C LYS A 6 14.59 48.91 -43.15
N LYS A 7 15.90 48.93 -42.91
CA LYS A 7 16.56 48.10 -41.90
C LYS A 7 15.95 48.24 -40.49
N ALA A 8 15.58 49.47 -40.10
CA ALA A 8 14.94 49.73 -38.80
C ALA A 8 13.60 49.01 -38.66
N LEU A 9 12.80 48.89 -39.72
CA LEU A 9 11.53 48.15 -39.71
C LEU A 9 11.75 46.66 -39.63
N MET A 10 12.79 46.13 -40.27
CA MET A 10 13.18 44.71 -40.17
C MET A 10 13.59 44.35 -38.75
N TYR A 11 14.45 45.16 -38.10
CA TYR A 11 14.85 44.91 -36.71
C TYR A 11 13.68 45.05 -35.74
N GLY A 12 12.79 46.03 -35.93
CA GLY A 12 11.59 46.18 -35.13
C GLY A 12 10.67 44.95 -35.21
N LEU A 13 10.49 44.42 -36.41
CA LEU A 13 9.65 43.20 -36.60
C LEU A 13 10.30 41.95 -36.01
N LEU A 14 11.63 41.84 -36.08
CA LEU A 14 12.38 40.74 -35.47
C LEU A 14 12.30 40.80 -33.94
N ILE A 15 12.48 41.99 -33.34
CA ILE A 15 12.33 42.16 -31.89
C ILE A 15 10.89 41.84 -31.45
N LEU A 16 9.89 42.33 -32.18
CA LEU A 16 8.48 42.06 -31.88
C LEU A 16 8.17 40.54 -31.93
N SER A 17 8.63 39.85 -32.96
CA SER A 17 8.42 38.43 -33.08
C SER A 17 9.13 37.67 -31.97
N SER A 18 10.34 38.06 -31.60
CA SER A 18 11.08 37.43 -30.48
C SER A 18 10.36 37.59 -29.15
N VAL A 19 9.81 38.76 -28.87
CA VAL A 19 9.03 39.03 -27.65
C VAL A 19 7.77 38.15 -27.61
N ILE A 20 7.09 38.05 -28.76
CA ILE A 20 5.90 37.16 -28.89
C ILE A 20 6.28 35.71 -28.62
N PHE A 21 7.36 35.20 -29.21
CA PHE A 21 7.80 33.81 -28.98
C PHE A 21 8.21 33.54 -27.54
N VAL A 22 8.93 34.49 -26.90
CA VAL A 22 9.29 34.36 -25.49
C VAL A 22 8.04 34.38 -24.60
N TYR A 23 7.06 35.21 -24.88
CA TYR A 23 5.80 35.27 -24.15
C TYR A 23 5.01 33.99 -24.27
N PHE A 24 4.86 33.44 -25.48
CA PHE A 24 4.15 32.15 -25.68
C PHE A 24 4.97 30.98 -25.14
N GLY A 25 6.30 30.99 -25.31
CA GLY A 25 7.20 29.97 -24.78
C GLY A 25 7.17 29.87 -23.25
N SER A 26 7.04 31.02 -22.56
CA SER A 26 6.94 31.04 -21.10
C SER A 26 5.61 30.44 -20.56
N LYS A 27 4.59 30.31 -21.40
CA LYS A 27 3.28 29.70 -21.06
C LYS A 27 3.18 28.22 -21.43
N VAL A 28 4.19 27.65 -22.05
CA VAL A 28 4.21 26.21 -22.36
C VAL A 28 4.30 25.44 -21.05
N GLN A 29 3.26 24.68 -20.73
CA GLN A 29 3.27 23.72 -19.65
C GLN A 29 3.74 22.38 -20.21
N TYR A 30 4.78 21.85 -19.64
CA TYR A 30 5.21 20.50 -19.97
C TYR A 30 4.26 19.52 -19.26
N GLU A 31 3.56 18.70 -20.05
CA GLU A 31 2.78 17.60 -19.52
C GLU A 31 3.74 16.42 -19.28
N GLU A 32 4.06 16.16 -18.02
CA GLU A 32 4.95 15.07 -17.62
C GLU A 32 4.21 13.74 -17.50
N ASN A 33 2.88 13.77 -17.53
CA ASN A 33 2.06 12.58 -17.38
C ASN A 33 2.00 11.78 -18.70
N ILE A 34 2.87 10.76 -18.79
CA ILE A 34 2.99 9.89 -19.97
C ILE A 34 1.68 9.15 -20.27
N ALA A 35 0.85 8.89 -19.25
CA ALA A 35 -0.43 8.21 -19.42
C ALA A 35 -1.42 9.03 -20.28
N LYS A 36 -1.32 10.37 -20.28
CA LYS A 36 -2.13 11.25 -21.16
C LYS A 36 -1.68 11.24 -22.61
N LEU A 37 -0.46 10.80 -22.89
CA LEU A 37 0.09 10.69 -24.24
C LEU A 37 -0.30 9.37 -24.92
N LEU A 38 -0.82 8.39 -24.18
CA LEU A 38 -1.27 7.14 -24.74
C LEU A 38 -2.60 7.33 -25.51
N PRO A 39 -2.74 6.74 -26.71
CA PRO A 39 -3.98 6.81 -27.48
C PRO A 39 -5.15 6.28 -26.65
N GLN A 40 -6.18 7.08 -26.48
CA GLN A 40 -7.42 6.70 -25.77
C GLN A 40 -8.29 5.81 -26.68
N THR A 41 -7.79 4.63 -27.07
CA THR A 41 -8.61 3.61 -27.72
C THR A 41 -9.35 2.80 -26.65
N SER A 42 -10.49 2.21 -26.99
CA SER A 42 -11.34 1.47 -26.04
C SER A 42 -10.58 0.37 -25.27
N VAL A 43 -9.64 -0.31 -25.93
CA VAL A 43 -8.76 -1.32 -25.31
C VAL A 43 -7.72 -0.69 -24.38
N ALA A 44 -7.20 0.50 -24.73
CA ALA A 44 -6.26 1.23 -23.88
C ALA A 44 -6.96 1.87 -22.66
N SER A 45 -8.26 2.20 -22.76
CA SER A 45 -9.03 2.71 -21.62
C SER A 45 -9.34 1.62 -20.60
N GLU A 46 -9.63 0.39 -21.02
CA GLU A 46 -9.80 -0.76 -20.11
C GLU A 46 -8.47 -1.12 -19.42
N SER A 47 -7.37 -1.13 -20.18
CA SER A 47 -6.03 -1.31 -19.60
C SER A 47 -5.63 -0.15 -18.70
N GLY A 48 -5.96 1.09 -19.07
CA GLY A 48 -5.72 2.30 -18.28
C GLY A 48 -6.53 2.30 -16.98
N LEU A 49 -7.77 1.82 -16.99
CA LEU A 49 -8.59 1.62 -15.78
C LEU A 49 -8.01 0.48 -14.91
N ALA A 50 -7.53 -0.59 -15.53
CA ALA A 50 -6.86 -1.68 -14.80
C ALA A 50 -5.53 -1.19 -14.17
N PHE A 51 -4.73 -0.41 -14.90
CA PHE A 51 -3.50 0.21 -14.37
C PHE A 51 -3.79 1.28 -13.31
N GLY A 52 -4.85 2.07 -13.46
CA GLY A 52 -5.28 3.07 -12.48
C GLY A 52 -5.83 2.44 -11.19
N ASN A 53 -6.39 1.24 -11.27
CA ASN A 53 -6.87 0.48 -10.12
C ASN A 53 -5.78 -0.37 -9.46
N LEU A 54 -4.65 -0.62 -10.12
CA LEU A 54 -3.47 -1.25 -9.54
C LEU A 54 -2.66 -0.23 -8.70
N ARG A 55 -3.30 0.32 -7.67
CA ARG A 55 -2.68 1.26 -6.71
C ARG A 55 -1.48 0.68 -5.94
N VAL A 56 -1.17 -0.58 -6.13
CA VAL A 56 -0.03 -1.25 -5.49
C VAL A 56 1.32 -0.73 -6.01
N LYS A 57 1.37 -0.18 -7.23
CA LYS A 57 2.61 0.36 -7.83
C LYS A 57 3.01 1.76 -7.32
N ASP A 58 2.08 2.47 -6.69
CA ASP A 58 2.30 3.86 -6.27
C ASP A 58 2.61 3.95 -4.77
N LYS A 59 3.16 2.88 -4.16
CA LYS A 59 3.50 2.88 -2.75
C LYS A 59 4.99 3.03 -2.52
N ILE A 60 5.35 3.86 -1.56
CA ILE A 60 6.71 4.01 -1.06
C ILE A 60 6.86 3.12 0.16
N PHE A 61 7.93 2.34 0.18
CA PHE A 61 8.27 1.47 1.31
C PHE A 61 9.24 2.21 2.22
N ILE A 62 8.86 2.37 3.47
CA ILE A 62 9.71 2.88 4.53
C ILE A 62 10.18 1.67 5.33
N GLN A 63 11.47 1.58 5.57
CA GLN A 63 12.10 0.51 6.32
C GLN A 63 12.89 1.13 7.46
N LEU A 64 12.62 0.66 8.68
CA LEU A 64 13.37 1.02 9.86
C LEU A 64 14.16 -0.19 10.33
N THR A 65 15.46 -0.01 10.53
CA THR A 65 16.36 -1.04 10.99
C THR A 65 17.46 -0.41 11.84
N SER A 66 18.16 -1.22 12.62
CA SER A 66 19.34 -0.74 13.35
C SER A 66 20.40 -0.18 12.40
N ALA A 67 20.98 0.97 12.75
CA ALA A 67 22.12 1.56 12.05
C ALA A 67 23.44 0.86 12.35
N GLU A 68 23.53 0.14 13.48
CA GLU A 68 24.69 -0.59 13.95
C GLU A 68 24.47 -2.12 13.84
N ASP A 69 25.56 -2.89 14.02
CA ASP A 69 25.50 -4.36 14.02
C ASP A 69 24.74 -4.94 15.24
N GLU A 70 24.42 -4.13 16.25
CA GLU A 70 23.59 -4.54 17.38
C GLU A 70 22.10 -4.42 17.03
N PRO A 71 21.33 -5.50 17.14
CA PRO A 71 19.91 -5.46 16.84
C PRO A 71 19.15 -4.65 17.88
N ILE A 72 18.28 -3.74 17.41
CA ILE A 72 17.31 -3.05 18.26
C ILE A 72 16.13 -4.01 18.53
N ALA A 73 15.56 -3.95 19.74
CA ALA A 73 14.37 -4.73 20.06
C ALA A 73 13.21 -4.38 19.12
N PRO A 74 12.44 -5.37 18.61
CA PRO A 74 11.35 -5.12 17.69
C PRO A 74 10.30 -4.13 18.21
N GLU A 75 10.02 -4.16 19.52
CA GLU A 75 9.09 -3.25 20.19
C GLU A 75 9.58 -1.80 20.10
N THR A 76 10.88 -1.57 20.26
CA THR A 76 11.49 -0.23 20.14
C THR A 76 11.48 0.24 18.67
N LEU A 77 11.70 -0.68 17.70
CA LEU A 77 11.56 -0.34 16.27
C LEU A 77 10.11 0.00 15.91
N ALA A 78 9.12 -0.63 16.55
CA ALA A 78 7.71 -0.28 16.39
C ALA A 78 7.42 1.13 16.93
N GLU A 79 7.91 1.48 18.11
CA GLU A 79 7.80 2.83 18.68
C GLU A 79 8.45 3.89 17.78
N TYR A 80 9.63 3.62 17.24
CA TYR A 80 10.30 4.52 16.29
C TYR A 80 9.53 4.64 14.95
N CYS A 81 8.86 3.56 14.53
CA CYS A 81 8.01 3.60 13.36
C CYS A 81 6.82 4.53 13.57
N ASP A 82 6.16 4.44 14.72
CA ASP A 82 5.05 5.32 15.10
C ASP A 82 5.49 6.78 15.15
N GLU A 83 6.60 7.08 15.82
CA GLU A 83 7.14 8.43 15.93
C GLU A 83 7.48 9.04 14.56
N LEU A 84 8.13 8.25 13.70
CA LEU A 84 8.44 8.71 12.33
C LEU A 84 7.17 8.98 11.53
N VAL A 85 6.17 8.09 11.61
CA VAL A 85 4.91 8.26 10.88
C VAL A 85 4.13 9.46 11.39
N GLU A 86 4.02 9.66 12.71
CA GLU A 86 3.37 10.83 13.29
C GLU A 86 4.04 12.12 12.84
N ARG A 87 5.36 12.17 12.89
CA ARG A 87 6.16 13.31 12.42
C ARG A 87 5.91 13.63 10.94
N LEU A 88 5.92 12.61 10.08
CA LEU A 88 5.67 12.79 8.65
C LEU A 88 4.27 13.36 8.39
N LEU A 89 3.25 12.84 9.08
CA LEU A 89 1.87 13.30 8.94
C LEU A 89 1.66 14.72 9.50
N GLU A 90 2.29 15.07 10.61
CA GLU A 90 2.23 16.42 11.17
C GLU A 90 2.87 17.46 10.22
N LYS A 91 4.01 17.12 9.65
CA LYS A 91 4.75 18.01 8.74
C LYS A 91 4.09 18.14 7.38
N ASP A 92 3.39 17.10 6.90
CA ASP A 92 2.69 17.12 5.60
C ASP A 92 1.38 17.92 5.61
N THR A 93 0.96 18.49 6.74
CA THR A 93 -0.31 19.22 6.88
C THR A 93 -0.47 20.38 5.87
N ALA A 94 0.63 21.01 5.46
CA ALA A 94 0.63 22.12 4.53
C ALA A 94 0.75 21.69 3.06
N THR A 95 1.39 20.57 2.79
CA THR A 95 1.75 20.11 1.44
C THR A 95 0.83 19.03 0.91
N HIS A 96 0.26 18.21 1.79
CA HIS A 96 -0.65 17.11 1.45
C HIS A 96 -0.10 16.16 0.39
N TYR A 97 1.20 15.83 0.47
CA TYR A 97 1.83 14.85 -0.40
C TYR A 97 1.43 13.42 -0.07
N ILE A 98 1.06 13.16 1.18
CA ILE A 98 0.79 11.83 1.72
C ILE A 98 -0.72 11.62 1.81
N ALA A 99 -1.24 10.58 1.18
CA ALA A 99 -2.64 10.19 1.31
C ALA A 99 -2.89 9.37 2.58
N ASN A 100 -2.03 8.38 2.84
CA ASN A 100 -2.01 7.60 4.07
C ASN A 100 -0.69 6.86 4.23
N ILE A 101 -0.39 6.43 5.46
CA ILE A 101 0.72 5.53 5.79
C ILE A 101 0.13 4.35 6.55
N LEU A 102 0.33 3.14 6.01
CA LEU A 102 0.01 1.89 6.69
C LEU A 102 1.28 1.39 7.38
N HIS A 103 1.38 1.59 8.68
CA HIS A 103 2.49 1.13 9.52
C HIS A 103 2.00 0.16 10.58
N GLN A 104 0.76 0.31 11.01
CA GLN A 104 0.10 -0.52 12.00
C GLN A 104 -1.21 -1.08 11.45
N ILE A 105 -1.52 -2.30 11.79
CA ILE A 105 -2.78 -2.98 11.51
C ILE A 105 -3.49 -3.14 12.85
N ASP A 106 -4.55 -2.39 13.05
CA ASP A 106 -5.37 -2.48 14.25
C ASP A 106 -6.25 -3.74 14.25
N ASP A 107 -6.71 -4.13 15.43
CA ASP A 107 -7.56 -5.30 15.61
C ASP A 107 -8.88 -5.18 14.83
N ASP A 108 -9.42 -3.97 14.71
CA ASP A 108 -10.66 -3.71 13.97
C ASP A 108 -10.48 -4.00 12.48
N LEU A 109 -9.32 -3.67 11.90
CA LEU A 109 -9.01 -3.97 10.50
C LEU A 109 -8.88 -5.49 10.29
N ILE A 110 -8.27 -6.20 11.25
CA ILE A 110 -8.15 -7.67 11.20
C ILE A 110 -9.54 -8.30 11.29
N ILE A 111 -10.36 -7.89 12.25
CA ILE A 111 -11.71 -8.43 12.48
C ILE A 111 -12.60 -8.16 11.26
N ASN A 112 -12.63 -6.93 10.76
CA ASN A 112 -13.42 -6.56 9.59
C ASN A 112 -12.93 -7.27 8.32
N GLY A 113 -11.61 -7.44 8.16
CA GLY A 113 -11.02 -8.20 7.07
C GLY A 113 -11.39 -9.69 7.12
N LEU A 114 -11.39 -10.28 8.31
CA LEU A 114 -11.80 -11.68 8.52
C LEU A 114 -13.31 -11.85 8.26
N ASP A 115 -14.15 -10.95 8.76
CA ASP A 115 -15.60 -10.99 8.52
C ASP A 115 -15.91 -10.86 7.02
N TYR A 116 -15.25 -9.95 6.33
CA TYR A 116 -15.34 -9.82 4.88
C TYR A 116 -14.93 -11.11 4.16
N ALA A 117 -13.80 -11.69 4.54
CA ALA A 117 -13.31 -12.94 3.95
C ALA A 117 -14.28 -14.11 4.23
N LEU A 118 -14.82 -14.23 5.45
CA LEU A 118 -15.81 -15.25 5.82
C LEU A 118 -17.14 -15.08 5.06
N THR A 119 -17.54 -13.84 4.79
CA THR A 119 -18.76 -13.54 4.03
C THR A 119 -18.60 -13.82 2.54
N HIS A 120 -17.37 -13.63 2.01
CA HIS A 120 -17.07 -13.75 0.58
C HIS A 120 -16.24 -15.00 0.25
N VAL A 121 -16.29 -16.03 1.11
CA VAL A 121 -15.54 -17.30 0.93
C VAL A 121 -15.58 -17.84 -0.50
N PRO A 122 -16.73 -17.88 -1.21
CA PRO A 122 -16.77 -18.40 -2.58
C PRO A 122 -15.83 -17.69 -3.57
N SER A 123 -15.45 -16.45 -3.29
CA SER A 123 -14.52 -15.68 -4.14
C SER A 123 -13.05 -16.08 -3.97
N PHE A 124 -12.75 -16.82 -2.90
CA PHE A 124 -11.40 -17.28 -2.57
C PHE A 124 -11.19 -18.78 -2.83
N VAL A 125 -12.23 -19.47 -3.31
CA VAL A 125 -12.18 -20.91 -3.59
C VAL A 125 -11.55 -21.17 -4.94
N ASP A 126 -10.51 -21.97 -4.97
CA ASP A 126 -9.93 -22.54 -6.18
C ASP A 126 -10.25 -24.04 -6.36
N ALA A 127 -9.80 -24.63 -7.46
CA ALA A 127 -10.07 -26.04 -7.77
C ALA A 127 -9.49 -27.01 -6.71
N SER A 128 -8.40 -26.62 -6.02
CA SER A 128 -7.75 -27.45 -4.99
C SER A 128 -8.57 -27.56 -3.70
N CYS A 129 -9.45 -26.58 -3.47
CA CYS A 129 -10.34 -26.59 -2.31
C CYS A 129 -11.36 -27.73 -2.35
N TYR A 130 -11.81 -28.14 -3.55
CA TYR A 130 -12.82 -29.20 -3.68
C TYR A 130 -12.31 -30.54 -3.20
N GLU A 131 -11.07 -30.93 -3.53
CA GLU A 131 -10.48 -32.19 -3.03
C GLU A 131 -10.39 -32.20 -1.49
N ARG A 132 -10.15 -31.03 -0.92
CA ARG A 132 -10.09 -30.88 0.54
C ARG A 132 -11.47 -30.99 1.18
N PHE A 133 -12.51 -30.43 0.55
CA PHE A 133 -13.88 -30.61 1.03
C PHE A 133 -14.30 -32.06 1.10
N ASP A 134 -14.00 -32.86 0.08
CA ASP A 134 -14.29 -34.28 0.08
C ASP A 134 -13.65 -34.98 1.28
N SER A 135 -12.44 -34.56 1.66
CA SER A 135 -11.76 -35.12 2.84
C SER A 135 -12.37 -34.66 4.18
N LEU A 136 -12.87 -33.44 4.26
CA LEU A 136 -13.50 -32.90 5.48
C LEU A 136 -14.94 -33.37 5.67
N LEU A 137 -15.61 -33.76 4.62
CA LEU A 137 -17.00 -34.22 4.64
C LEU A 137 -17.14 -35.76 4.81
N THR A 138 -16.04 -36.46 5.12
CA THR A 138 -16.12 -37.89 5.53
C THR A 138 -16.74 -38.02 6.92
N LEU A 139 -17.41 -39.14 7.19
CA LEU A 139 -18.02 -39.39 8.51
C LEU A 139 -17.00 -39.25 9.64
N GLU A 140 -15.81 -39.79 9.46
CA GLU A 140 -14.74 -39.72 10.46
C GLU A 140 -14.29 -38.29 10.73
N ALA A 141 -14.12 -37.45 9.68
CA ALA A 141 -13.75 -36.08 9.82
C ALA A 141 -14.86 -35.24 10.50
N ILE A 142 -16.12 -35.50 10.15
CA ILE A 142 -17.27 -34.83 10.77
C ILE A 142 -17.37 -35.20 12.26
N ASP A 143 -17.26 -36.47 12.61
CA ASP A 143 -17.29 -36.89 14.02
C ASP A 143 -16.18 -36.22 14.85
N LYS A 144 -14.98 -36.20 14.31
CA LYS A 144 -13.84 -35.50 14.94
C LYS A 144 -14.10 -34.02 15.10
N GLN A 145 -14.63 -33.36 14.07
CA GLN A 145 -14.94 -31.91 14.13
C GLN A 145 -16.08 -31.64 15.14
N MET A 146 -17.08 -32.46 15.21
CA MET A 146 -18.16 -32.33 16.20
C MET A 146 -17.66 -32.48 17.63
N ALA A 147 -16.73 -33.42 17.88
CA ALA A 147 -16.11 -33.58 19.19
C ALA A 147 -15.31 -32.32 19.57
N LEU A 148 -14.54 -31.75 18.63
CA LEU A 148 -13.81 -30.51 18.83
C LEU A 148 -14.75 -29.33 19.09
N ASN A 149 -15.83 -29.23 18.31
CA ASN A 149 -16.83 -28.17 18.50
C ASN A 149 -17.47 -28.23 19.88
N TYR A 150 -17.75 -29.47 20.39
CA TYR A 150 -18.27 -29.65 21.73
C TYR A 150 -17.30 -29.11 22.79
N GLU A 151 -16.01 -29.42 22.68
CA GLU A 151 -14.98 -28.88 23.59
C GLU A 151 -14.90 -27.36 23.55
N ILE A 152 -14.93 -26.77 22.34
CA ILE A 152 -14.89 -25.30 22.13
C ILE A 152 -16.11 -24.63 22.80
N VAL A 153 -17.32 -25.15 22.56
CA VAL A 153 -18.57 -24.63 23.12
C VAL A 153 -18.59 -24.72 24.65
N MET A 154 -18.12 -25.86 25.18
CA MET A 154 -18.08 -26.07 26.64
C MET A 154 -17.05 -25.21 27.36
N ALA A 155 -16.03 -24.74 26.66
CA ALA A 155 -14.98 -23.86 27.18
C ALA A 155 -15.21 -22.35 26.85
N ASP A 156 -16.35 -22.01 26.25
CA ASP A 156 -16.65 -20.66 25.77
C ASP A 156 -17.48 -19.88 26.80
N ASP A 157 -16.81 -19.13 27.65
CA ASP A 157 -17.43 -18.33 28.72
C ASP A 157 -18.17 -17.09 28.17
N GLU A 158 -17.78 -16.59 26.99
CA GLU A 158 -18.28 -15.33 26.40
C GLU A 158 -19.30 -15.57 25.26
N GLY A 159 -19.44 -16.78 24.77
CA GLY A 159 -20.34 -17.14 23.67
C GLY A 159 -19.84 -16.79 22.26
N ASN A 160 -18.69 -16.15 22.13
CA ASN A 160 -18.14 -15.74 20.85
C ASN A 160 -17.72 -16.95 19.98
N LYS A 161 -17.07 -17.93 20.58
CA LYS A 161 -16.65 -19.15 19.89
C LYS A 161 -17.85 -20.03 19.52
N THR A 162 -18.88 -20.06 20.37
CA THR A 162 -20.15 -20.74 20.13
C THR A 162 -20.84 -20.18 18.88
N ALA A 163 -20.85 -18.85 18.72
CA ALA A 163 -21.39 -18.20 17.52
C ALA A 163 -20.63 -18.61 16.25
N MET A 164 -19.30 -18.67 16.30
CA MET A 164 -18.47 -19.13 15.16
C MET A 164 -18.75 -20.59 14.80
N VAL A 165 -18.81 -21.48 15.79
CA VAL A 165 -19.15 -22.91 15.59
C VAL A 165 -20.53 -23.08 14.98
N SER A 166 -21.52 -22.29 15.41
CA SER A 166 -22.88 -22.38 14.87
C SER A 166 -22.97 -21.95 13.40
N GLN A 167 -22.11 -21.05 12.94
CA GLN A 167 -22.07 -20.56 11.56
C GLN A 167 -21.30 -21.49 10.61
N ASP A 168 -20.32 -22.24 11.13
CA ASP A 168 -19.48 -23.15 10.34
C ASP A 168 -19.17 -24.44 11.12
N PRO A 169 -20.19 -25.29 11.41
CA PRO A 169 -20.00 -26.46 12.25
C PRO A 169 -19.06 -27.50 11.64
N ALA A 170 -18.91 -27.55 10.34
CA ALA A 170 -17.99 -28.45 9.65
C ALA A 170 -16.59 -27.83 9.41
N ALA A 171 -16.34 -26.59 9.88
CA ALA A 171 -15.11 -25.84 9.70
C ALA A 171 -14.70 -25.65 8.23
N LEU A 172 -15.67 -25.64 7.30
CA LEU A 172 -15.39 -25.53 5.86
C LEU A 172 -14.88 -24.15 5.49
N ARG A 173 -15.48 -23.09 6.06
CA ARG A 173 -15.04 -21.70 5.82
C ARG A 173 -13.62 -21.49 6.34
N MET A 174 -13.33 -21.96 7.54
CA MET A 174 -11.98 -21.88 8.11
C MET A 174 -10.95 -22.68 7.32
N ALA A 175 -11.33 -23.85 6.78
CA ALA A 175 -10.44 -24.63 5.93
C ALA A 175 -10.11 -23.92 4.61
N MET A 176 -11.05 -23.18 4.04
CA MET A 176 -10.84 -22.33 2.85
C MET A 176 -9.93 -21.14 3.16
N LEU A 177 -10.22 -20.41 4.23
CA LEU A 177 -9.42 -19.27 4.65
C LEU A 177 -8.00 -19.68 5.03
N GLY A 178 -7.80 -20.84 5.61
CA GLY A 178 -6.49 -21.36 5.96
C GLY A 178 -5.55 -21.50 4.76
N GLN A 179 -6.08 -21.77 3.56
CA GLN A 179 -5.30 -21.72 2.32
C GLN A 179 -5.01 -20.28 1.88
N GLY A 180 -5.99 -19.39 1.93
CA GLY A 180 -5.79 -17.95 1.66
C GLY A 180 -4.74 -17.34 2.58
N LEU A 181 -4.80 -17.64 3.88
CA LEU A 181 -3.81 -17.21 4.86
C LEU A 181 -2.44 -17.89 4.68
N SER A 182 -2.39 -19.13 4.17
CA SER A 182 -1.12 -19.78 3.84
C SER A 182 -0.48 -19.21 2.58
N LEU A 183 -1.27 -18.72 1.63
CA LEU A 183 -0.77 -17.97 0.48
C LEU A 183 -0.17 -16.62 0.91
N THR A 184 -0.74 -15.96 1.91
CA THR A 184 -0.14 -14.74 2.47
C THR A 184 1.15 -15.05 3.24
N LYS A 185 1.23 -16.18 3.94
CA LYS A 185 2.47 -16.68 4.56
C LYS A 185 3.54 -17.07 3.53
N GLY A 186 3.14 -17.53 2.34
CA GLY A 186 4.05 -17.90 1.26
C GLY A 186 4.43 -16.73 0.34
N ALA A 187 3.62 -15.69 0.26
CA ALA A 187 3.79 -14.56 -0.67
C ALA A 187 4.62 -13.41 -0.11
N GLY A 188 5.25 -13.53 1.07
CA GLY A 188 6.08 -12.45 1.58
C GLY A 188 6.27 -12.43 3.08
N GLY A 189 6.24 -13.59 3.74
CA GLY A 189 6.69 -13.80 5.12
C GLY A 189 6.86 -12.57 6.01
N PHE A 190 5.80 -11.81 6.27
CA PHE A 190 5.84 -10.75 7.27
C PHE A 190 5.50 -11.32 8.64
N THR A 191 6.18 -10.81 9.67
CA THR A 191 5.83 -11.07 11.07
C THR A 191 5.10 -9.86 11.61
N MET A 192 4.12 -10.06 12.49
CA MET A 192 3.39 -8.98 13.12
C MET A 192 3.76 -8.93 14.60
N ILE A 193 4.19 -7.76 15.08
CA ILE A 193 4.56 -7.50 16.47
C ILE A 193 3.88 -6.18 16.86
N ASP A 194 3.03 -6.23 17.89
CA ASP A 194 2.23 -5.09 18.38
C ASP A 194 1.46 -4.35 17.26
N GLY A 195 0.93 -5.14 16.29
CA GLY A 195 0.20 -4.59 15.15
C GLY A 195 1.09 -4.08 14.02
N HIS A 196 2.40 -3.97 14.20
CA HIS A 196 3.35 -3.51 13.19
C HIS A 196 3.86 -4.66 12.30
N LEU A 197 4.17 -4.32 11.05
CA LEU A 197 4.68 -5.27 10.06
C LEU A 197 6.20 -5.31 10.10
N PHE A 198 6.74 -6.51 10.26
CA PHE A 198 8.17 -6.78 10.25
C PHE A 198 8.54 -7.79 9.16
N VAL A 199 9.80 -7.76 8.74
CA VAL A 199 10.39 -8.88 8.00
C VAL A 199 10.42 -10.15 8.89
N PRO A 200 10.54 -11.37 8.32
CA PRO A 200 10.40 -12.62 9.09
C PRO A 200 11.34 -12.77 10.28
N ASP A 201 12.52 -12.18 10.22
CA ASP A 201 13.54 -12.19 11.28
C ASP A 201 13.34 -11.08 12.33
N SER A 202 12.29 -10.26 12.16
CA SER A 202 11.93 -9.15 13.07
C SER A 202 13.00 -8.06 13.21
N THR A 203 13.93 -7.96 12.26
CA THR A 203 15.03 -6.98 12.28
C THR A 203 14.69 -5.66 11.60
N VAL A 204 13.63 -5.64 10.79
CA VAL A 204 13.20 -4.46 10.03
C VAL A 204 11.71 -4.25 10.19
N ALA A 205 11.32 -3.08 10.70
CA ALA A 205 9.95 -2.62 10.68
C ALA A 205 9.60 -2.00 9.32
N LEU A 206 8.37 -2.24 8.85
CA LEU A 206 7.91 -1.84 7.52
C LEU A 206 6.70 -0.93 7.60
N ALA A 207 6.75 0.19 6.89
CA ALA A 207 5.59 1.03 6.65
C ALA A 207 5.38 1.26 5.14
N PHE A 208 4.12 1.40 4.74
CA PHE A 208 3.70 1.54 3.36
C PHE A 208 2.99 2.88 3.17
N MET A 209 3.69 3.82 2.58
CA MET A 209 3.15 5.15 2.29
C MET A 209 2.47 5.17 0.92
N ALA A 210 1.28 5.75 0.86
CA ALA A 210 0.59 6.04 -0.38
C ALA A 210 0.66 7.55 -0.65
N PRO A 211 1.30 8.00 -1.76
CA PRO A 211 1.25 9.39 -2.17
C PRO A 211 -0.16 9.85 -2.54
N ASN A 212 -0.44 11.14 -2.38
CA ASN A 212 -1.71 11.76 -2.78
C ASN A 212 -1.74 12.20 -4.26
N PHE A 213 -0.81 11.72 -5.04
CA PHE A 213 -0.68 12.02 -6.47
C PHE A 213 -0.27 10.76 -7.23
N SER A 214 -0.35 10.82 -8.57
CA SER A 214 0.02 9.69 -9.44
C SER A 214 1.54 9.55 -9.56
N SER A 215 2.04 8.32 -9.62
CA SER A 215 3.46 8.00 -9.92
C SER A 215 3.97 8.61 -11.23
N PHE A 216 3.07 9.07 -12.11
CA PHE A 216 3.42 9.78 -13.34
C PHE A 216 3.65 11.29 -13.15
N ASP A 217 3.40 11.83 -11.95
CA ASP A 217 3.68 13.23 -11.60
C ASP A 217 5.09 13.34 -11.02
N SER A 218 6.07 13.45 -11.91
CA SER A 218 7.49 13.51 -11.53
C SER A 218 7.82 14.73 -10.66
N LYS A 219 7.09 15.83 -10.83
CA LYS A 219 7.33 17.04 -10.05
C LYS A 219 6.92 16.85 -8.59
N SER A 220 5.69 16.39 -8.36
CA SER A 220 5.21 16.08 -7.01
C SER A 220 6.03 14.97 -6.38
N GLY A 221 6.46 13.98 -7.20
CA GLY A 221 7.34 12.91 -6.76
C GLY A 221 8.69 13.42 -6.25
N THR A 222 9.34 14.33 -6.96
CA THR A 222 10.61 14.93 -6.51
C THR A 222 10.42 15.69 -5.20
N LEU A 223 9.37 16.52 -5.10
CA LEU A 223 9.10 17.29 -3.89
C LEU A 223 8.79 16.40 -2.68
N LEU A 224 8.10 15.26 -2.88
CA LEU A 224 7.87 14.30 -1.82
C LEU A 224 9.18 13.64 -1.37
N ILE A 225 10.04 13.25 -2.31
CA ILE A 225 11.34 12.64 -1.97
C ILE A 225 12.21 13.63 -1.20
N ASP A 226 12.32 14.89 -1.65
CA ASP A 226 13.07 15.93 -0.95
C ASP A 226 12.54 16.13 0.49
N PHE A 227 11.20 16.16 0.64
CA PHE A 227 10.54 16.22 1.95
C PHE A 227 10.89 15.03 2.84
N LEU A 228 10.80 13.80 2.31
CA LEU A 228 11.12 12.59 3.05
C LEU A 228 12.60 12.53 3.46
N GLU A 229 13.52 12.91 2.56
CA GLU A 229 14.95 12.93 2.85
C GLU A 229 15.27 13.93 3.98
N GLU A 230 14.63 15.08 3.99
CA GLU A 230 14.80 16.10 5.04
C GLU A 230 14.30 15.57 6.40
N GLU A 231 13.09 15.04 6.45
CA GLU A 231 12.50 14.54 7.70
C GLU A 231 13.21 13.27 8.23
N ILE A 232 13.61 12.36 7.35
CA ILE A 232 14.41 11.18 7.73
C ILE A 232 15.78 11.61 8.26
N LYS A 233 16.40 12.61 7.67
CA LYS A 233 17.67 13.13 8.17
C LYS A 233 17.55 13.74 9.57
N HIS A 234 16.46 14.46 9.84
CA HIS A 234 16.18 14.98 11.18
C HIS A 234 15.91 13.86 12.17
N PHE A 235 15.11 12.88 11.78
CA PHE A 235 14.81 11.70 12.61
C PHE A 235 16.08 10.93 12.97
N LYS A 236 16.96 10.67 12.00
CA LYS A 236 18.27 10.01 12.26
C LYS A 236 19.22 10.82 13.12
N ALA A 237 19.09 12.12 13.18
CA ALA A 237 19.88 12.96 14.06
C ALA A 237 19.41 12.86 15.53
N GLU A 238 18.13 12.57 15.74
CA GLU A 238 17.50 12.35 17.05
C GLU A 238 17.68 10.89 17.51
N HIS A 239 17.64 9.93 16.57
CA HIS A 239 17.78 8.48 16.77
C HIS A 239 18.94 7.93 15.95
N PRO A 240 20.20 8.14 16.35
CA PRO A 240 21.36 7.72 15.56
C PRO A 240 21.54 6.20 15.47
N GLU A 241 20.82 5.45 16.30
CA GLU A 241 20.80 3.99 16.31
C GLU A 241 19.95 3.35 15.22
N VAL A 242 19.11 4.15 14.49
CA VAL A 242 18.17 3.68 13.43
C VAL A 242 18.59 4.10 12.03
#